data_7761d50a9b818773739acd76df20170c
#
_entry.id   7761d50a9b818773739acd76df20170c
#
_cell.length_a   1.000
_cell.length_b   1.000
_cell.length_c   1.000
_cell.angle_alpha   90.00
_cell.angle_beta   90.00
_cell.angle_gamma   90.00
#
_symmetry.space_group_name_H-M   'P 1'
#
loop_
_entity.id
_entity.type
_entity.pdbx_description
1 polymer ?
#
loop_
_entity_poly.entity_id
_entity_poly.type
_entity_poly.pdbx_seq_one_letter_code
_entity_poly.pdbx_strand_id
1 'polypeptide(L)'
;MHLLLSLVLAFQAAPDPLLSRFAGQWSGTGTVLNQPSKISITWTWELNGQFLRLTFKNEMPKSTFEGHAYYRPTGEGLYRGMWVDNSGMFRPLDARRDGDALVSKWGTPETEEGETTYRLTSNSRMEIVDRVKSKDGTWREFGRSVVTK
;
A
#
# COMPACT_ATOMS: atom_id res chain seq x y z
N MET A 1 -17.28 48.40 14.22
CA MET A 1 -17.28 47.29 13.28
C MET A 1 -16.21 46.29 13.77
N HIS A 2 -16.63 45.28 14.53
CA HIS A 2 -15.71 44.30 15.13
C HIS A 2 -15.62 43.09 14.20
N LEU A 3 -14.45 42.88 13.59
CA LEU A 3 -14.13 41.72 12.80
C LEU A 3 -13.86 40.59 13.76
N LEU A 4 -14.79 39.63 13.89
CA LEU A 4 -14.57 38.36 14.58
C LEU A 4 -13.76 37.48 13.64
N LEU A 5 -12.45 37.35 13.93
CA LEU A 5 -11.56 36.40 13.27
C LEU A 5 -11.87 35.02 13.86
N SER A 6 -12.68 34.22 13.16
CA SER A 6 -12.93 32.84 13.53
C SER A 6 -11.67 32.01 13.26
N LEU A 7 -10.93 31.69 14.30
CA LEU A 7 -9.79 30.77 14.26
C LEU A 7 -10.35 29.35 14.04
N VAL A 8 -10.36 28.87 12.81
CA VAL A 8 -10.63 27.48 12.49
C VAL A 8 -9.41 26.68 12.93
N LEU A 9 -9.46 26.12 14.13
CA LEU A 9 -8.53 25.09 14.57
C LEU A 9 -8.78 23.87 13.69
N ALA A 10 -7.92 23.65 12.71
CA ALA A 10 -7.86 22.40 11.97
C ALA A 10 -7.41 21.30 12.96
N PHE A 11 -8.35 20.50 13.43
CA PHE A 11 -8.04 19.28 14.14
C PHE A 11 -7.30 18.37 13.17
N GLN A 12 -5.98 18.31 13.31
CA GLN A 12 -5.17 17.30 12.66
C GLN A 12 -5.51 15.97 13.34
N ALA A 13 -6.17 15.06 12.60
CA ALA A 13 -6.43 13.73 13.09
C ALA A 13 -5.11 13.08 13.52
N ALA A 14 -5.10 12.36 14.64
CA ALA A 14 -3.93 11.63 15.08
C ALA A 14 -3.48 10.67 13.95
N PRO A 15 -2.17 10.59 13.66
CA PRO A 15 -1.68 9.72 12.60
C PRO A 15 -2.05 8.26 12.89
N ASP A 16 -2.45 7.53 11.84
CA ASP A 16 -2.77 6.11 11.95
C ASP A 16 -1.58 5.32 12.50
N PRO A 17 -1.73 4.54 13.57
CA PRO A 17 -0.60 3.91 14.27
C PRO A 17 0.10 2.83 13.43
N LEU A 18 -0.61 2.12 12.53
CA LEU A 18 0.01 1.15 11.64
C LEU A 18 0.71 1.84 10.48
N LEU A 19 -0.01 2.71 9.77
CA LEU A 19 0.53 3.38 8.58
C LEU A 19 1.72 4.28 8.92
N SER A 20 1.76 4.86 10.12
CA SER A 20 2.91 5.66 10.58
C SER A 20 4.20 4.83 10.69
N ARG A 21 4.10 3.54 11.01
CA ARG A 21 5.25 2.63 11.06
C ARG A 21 5.76 2.26 9.66
N PHE A 22 4.90 2.34 8.62
CA PHE A 22 5.29 2.09 7.24
C PHE A 22 6.11 3.24 6.66
N ALA A 23 5.84 4.49 7.06
CA ALA A 23 6.49 5.67 6.52
C ALA A 23 8.02 5.53 6.45
N GLY A 24 8.60 5.92 5.31
CA GLY A 24 10.02 5.83 5.02
C GLY A 24 10.36 5.00 3.79
N GLN A 25 11.64 4.74 3.61
CA GLN A 25 12.17 3.98 2.47
C GLN A 25 12.50 2.55 2.88
N TRP A 26 12.14 1.62 2.03
CA TRP A 26 12.34 0.18 2.22
C TRP A 26 12.93 -0.43 0.96
N SER A 27 13.84 -1.36 1.11
CA SER A 27 14.42 -2.09 -0.01
C SER A 27 14.68 -3.55 0.34
N GLY A 28 14.65 -4.40 -0.67
CA GLY A 28 14.89 -5.83 -0.46
C GLY A 28 14.73 -6.63 -1.72
N THR A 29 14.51 -7.92 -1.53
CA THR A 29 14.42 -8.88 -2.63
C THR A 29 13.27 -9.84 -2.44
N GLY A 30 12.89 -10.49 -3.51
CA GLY A 30 11.86 -11.52 -3.50
C GLY A 30 11.76 -12.28 -4.80
N THR A 31 10.61 -12.88 -5.00
CA THR A 31 10.23 -13.57 -6.23
C THR A 31 8.86 -13.09 -6.64
N VAL A 32 8.69 -12.68 -7.89
CA VAL A 32 7.40 -12.30 -8.49
C VAL A 32 7.26 -13.05 -9.82
N LEU A 33 6.14 -13.73 -10.00
CA LEU A 33 5.88 -14.58 -11.20
C LEU A 33 7.04 -15.55 -11.49
N ASN A 34 7.60 -16.17 -10.46
CA ASN A 34 8.76 -17.06 -10.50
C ASN A 34 10.06 -16.39 -11.02
N GLN A 35 10.14 -15.07 -11.02
CA GLN A 35 11.33 -14.32 -11.40
C GLN A 35 11.93 -13.65 -10.16
N PRO A 36 13.27 -13.63 -10.03
CA PRO A 36 13.92 -12.88 -8.97
C PRO A 36 13.62 -11.39 -9.13
N SER A 37 13.40 -10.71 -8.01
CA SER A 37 12.96 -9.32 -7.94
C SER A 37 13.80 -8.52 -6.96
N LYS A 38 14.13 -7.28 -7.31
CA LYS A 38 14.57 -6.24 -6.36
C LYS A 38 13.42 -5.30 -6.12
N ILE A 39 13.07 -5.13 -4.87
CA ILE A 39 11.94 -4.29 -4.46
C ILE A 39 12.46 -3.01 -3.80
N SER A 40 11.93 -1.88 -4.23
CA SER A 40 12.12 -0.58 -3.58
C SER A 40 10.76 0.04 -3.31
N ILE A 41 10.54 0.47 -2.09
CA ILE A 41 9.27 1.04 -1.63
C ILE A 41 9.56 2.33 -0.88
N THR A 42 8.74 3.33 -1.12
CA THR A 42 8.70 4.54 -0.30
C THR A 42 7.26 4.80 0.13
N TRP A 43 7.06 4.98 1.44
CA TRP A 43 5.79 5.38 2.02
C TRP A 43 5.90 6.81 2.54
N THR A 44 5.06 7.70 2.04
CA THR A 44 5.11 9.14 2.36
C THR A 44 3.72 9.68 2.65
N TRP A 45 3.56 10.37 3.79
CA TRP A 45 2.35 11.12 4.07
C TRP A 45 2.26 12.36 3.17
N GLU A 46 1.11 12.54 2.56
CA GLU A 46 0.83 13.64 1.62
C GLU A 46 -0.51 14.31 1.91
N LEU A 47 -0.75 15.45 1.25
CA LEU A 47 -2.00 16.20 1.32
C LEU A 47 -2.43 16.47 2.77
N ASN A 48 -1.55 17.13 3.53
CA ASN A 48 -1.74 17.46 4.94
C ASN A 48 -1.95 16.21 5.84
N GLY A 49 -1.28 15.11 5.51
CA GLY A 49 -1.38 13.86 6.28
C GLY A 49 -2.69 13.08 6.06
N GLN A 50 -3.49 13.45 5.05
CA GLN A 50 -4.75 12.76 4.75
C GLN A 50 -4.55 11.46 4.00
N PHE A 51 -3.45 11.33 3.27
CA PHE A 51 -3.13 10.15 2.46
C PHE A 51 -1.72 9.67 2.74
N LEU A 52 -1.56 8.35 2.83
CA LEU A 52 -0.26 7.72 2.74
C LEU A 52 -0.05 7.23 1.30
N ARG A 53 0.95 7.78 0.61
CA ARG A 53 1.37 7.32 -0.71
C ARG A 53 2.40 6.22 -0.58
N LEU A 54 2.16 5.12 -1.27
CA LEU A 54 3.15 4.10 -1.59
C LEU A 54 3.70 4.38 -2.99
N THR A 55 5.02 4.47 -3.11
CA THR A 55 5.74 4.34 -4.38
C THR A 55 6.42 2.98 -4.39
N PHE A 56 6.09 2.16 -5.36
CA PHE A 56 6.57 0.79 -5.49
C PHE A 56 7.37 0.63 -6.78
N LYS A 57 8.54 0.01 -6.68
CA LYS A 57 9.35 -0.38 -7.83
C LYS A 57 9.81 -1.81 -7.67
N ASN A 58 9.63 -2.61 -8.71
CA ASN A 58 10.10 -3.97 -8.81
C ASN A 58 10.96 -4.13 -10.06
N GLU A 59 12.23 -4.41 -9.86
CA GLU A 59 13.20 -4.65 -10.93
C GLU A 59 13.39 -6.17 -11.10
N MET A 60 12.96 -6.67 -12.24
CA MET A 60 13.10 -8.07 -12.67
C MET A 60 14.11 -8.15 -13.83
N PRO A 61 14.64 -9.36 -14.19
CA PRO A 61 15.69 -9.48 -15.20
C PRO A 61 15.39 -8.87 -16.57
N LYS A 62 14.10 -8.81 -16.96
CA LYS A 62 13.67 -8.33 -18.30
C LYS A 62 12.70 -7.17 -18.27
N SER A 63 12.30 -6.70 -17.09
CA SER A 63 11.30 -5.64 -16.97
C SER A 63 11.40 -4.94 -15.64
N THR A 64 10.90 -3.71 -15.61
CA THR A 64 10.68 -2.94 -14.39
C THR A 64 9.20 -2.64 -14.27
N PHE A 65 8.62 -3.00 -13.13
CA PHE A 65 7.26 -2.65 -12.78
C PHE A 65 7.27 -1.53 -11.75
N GLU A 66 6.52 -0.48 -12.01
CA GLU A 66 6.40 0.67 -11.12
C GLU A 66 4.92 0.99 -10.90
N GLY A 67 4.57 1.31 -9.67
CA GLY A 67 3.21 1.68 -9.31
C GLY A 67 3.14 2.61 -8.11
N HIS A 68 2.01 3.30 -8.01
CA HIS A 68 1.68 4.15 -6.87
C HIS A 68 0.35 3.71 -6.28
N ALA A 69 0.30 3.66 -4.97
CA ALA A 69 -0.95 3.53 -4.24
C ALA A 69 -1.15 4.73 -3.32
N TYR A 70 -2.41 5.09 -3.12
CA TYR A 70 -2.82 6.06 -2.12
C TYR A 70 -3.76 5.38 -1.15
N TYR A 71 -3.52 5.54 0.14
CA TYR A 71 -4.36 5.01 1.21
C TYR A 71 -4.87 6.15 2.07
N ARG A 72 -6.17 6.21 2.26
CA ARG A 72 -6.84 7.13 3.17
C ARG A 72 -7.49 6.34 4.29
N PRO A 73 -7.19 6.64 5.58
CA PRO A 73 -7.95 6.11 6.69
C PRO A 73 -9.42 6.53 6.59
N THR A 74 -10.36 5.59 6.73
CA THR A 74 -11.80 5.82 6.67
C THR A 74 -12.53 5.42 7.94
N GLY A 75 -11.85 4.76 8.86
CA GLY A 75 -12.30 4.29 10.14
C GLY A 75 -11.15 3.62 10.86
N GLU A 76 -11.38 3.12 12.06
CA GLU A 76 -10.34 2.40 12.80
C GLU A 76 -9.91 1.14 12.04
N GLY A 77 -8.65 1.13 11.58
CA GLY A 77 -8.07 0.01 10.83
C GLY A 77 -8.71 -0.26 9.47
N LEU A 78 -9.43 0.72 8.91
CA LEU A 78 -10.04 0.64 7.58
C LEU A 78 -9.48 1.74 6.69
N TYR A 79 -9.18 1.37 5.43
CA TYR A 79 -8.57 2.27 4.47
C TYR A 79 -9.21 2.11 3.09
N ARG A 80 -9.31 3.21 2.37
CA ARG A 80 -9.66 3.23 0.94
C ARG A 80 -8.60 3.92 0.14
N GLY A 81 -8.48 3.53 -1.11
CA GLY A 81 -7.49 4.13 -1.96
C GLY A 81 -7.57 3.69 -3.40
N MET A 82 -6.43 3.84 -4.06
CA MET A 82 -6.29 3.63 -5.48
C MET A 82 -4.88 3.16 -5.78
N TRP A 83 -4.77 2.26 -6.74
CA TRP A 83 -3.52 1.83 -7.37
C TRP A 83 -3.48 2.30 -8.81
N VAL A 84 -2.33 2.82 -9.23
CA VAL A 84 -1.98 3.10 -10.63
C VAL A 84 -0.59 2.58 -10.93
N ASP A 85 -0.33 2.11 -12.13
CA ASP A 85 0.98 1.57 -12.51
C ASP A 85 1.37 1.85 -13.96
N ASN A 86 2.63 1.52 -14.29
CA ASN A 86 3.22 1.77 -15.60
C ASN A 86 2.69 0.85 -16.72
N SER A 87 1.81 -0.09 -16.44
CA SER A 87 1.02 -0.81 -17.44
C SER A 87 -0.27 -0.08 -17.84
N GLY A 88 -0.55 1.08 -17.21
CA GLY A 88 -1.76 1.86 -17.41
C GLY A 88 -2.96 1.37 -16.59
N MET A 89 -2.72 0.52 -15.60
CA MET A 89 -3.79 0.04 -14.73
C MET A 89 -4.19 1.08 -13.70
N PHE A 90 -5.48 1.14 -13.45
CA PHE A 90 -6.13 1.99 -12.47
C PHE A 90 -7.12 1.13 -11.70
N ARG A 91 -6.86 0.88 -10.42
CA ARG A 91 -7.65 -0.06 -9.61
C ARG A 91 -8.03 0.54 -8.27
N PRO A 92 -9.30 0.37 -7.82
CA PRO A 92 -9.68 0.72 -6.46
C PRO A 92 -8.95 -0.17 -5.45
N LEU A 93 -8.68 0.39 -4.28
CA LEU A 93 -8.13 -0.31 -3.13
C LEU A 93 -9.11 -0.24 -1.97
N ASP A 94 -9.41 -1.40 -1.39
CA ASP A 94 -10.03 -1.53 -0.08
C ASP A 94 -9.08 -2.29 0.84
N ALA A 95 -8.67 -1.66 1.93
CA ALA A 95 -7.69 -2.24 2.82
C ALA A 95 -8.13 -2.24 4.27
N ARG A 96 -7.57 -3.16 5.04
CA ARG A 96 -7.82 -3.28 6.46
C ARG A 96 -6.53 -3.60 7.22
N ARG A 97 -6.52 -3.19 8.47
CA ARG A 97 -5.51 -3.62 9.42
C ARG A 97 -5.80 -5.05 9.90
N ASP A 98 -4.77 -5.86 9.99
CA ASP A 98 -4.78 -7.18 10.59
C ASP A 98 -3.52 -7.34 11.46
N GLY A 99 -3.63 -6.96 12.73
CA GLY A 99 -2.47 -6.87 13.62
C GLY A 99 -1.43 -5.87 13.11
N ASP A 100 -0.23 -6.36 12.82
CA ASP A 100 0.88 -5.60 12.24
C ASP A 100 0.89 -5.61 10.70
N ALA A 101 -0.21 -6.00 10.07
CA ALA A 101 -0.33 -6.04 8.62
C ALA A 101 -1.39 -5.06 8.09
N LEU A 102 -1.10 -4.50 6.92
CA LEU A 102 -2.06 -3.89 6.01
C LEU A 102 -2.41 -4.92 4.95
N VAL A 103 -3.67 -5.37 4.94
CA VAL A 103 -4.20 -6.28 3.93
C VAL A 103 -4.97 -5.44 2.91
N SER A 104 -4.41 -5.29 1.73
CA SER A 104 -4.93 -4.42 0.66
C SER A 104 -5.50 -5.25 -0.47
N LYS A 105 -6.81 -5.21 -0.64
CA LYS A 105 -7.49 -5.78 -1.81
C LYS A 105 -7.51 -4.77 -2.94
N TRP A 106 -7.25 -5.23 -4.15
CA TRP A 106 -7.24 -4.42 -5.34
C TRP A 106 -8.04 -5.06 -6.48
N GLY A 107 -8.57 -4.21 -7.36
CA GLY A 107 -9.42 -4.63 -8.46
C GLY A 107 -10.86 -4.86 -8.05
N THR A 108 -11.63 -5.43 -8.97
CA THR A 108 -13.05 -5.76 -8.81
C THR A 108 -13.35 -7.14 -9.38
N PRO A 109 -14.50 -7.76 -9.03
CA PRO A 109 -14.91 -9.06 -9.63
C PRO A 109 -15.01 -9.04 -11.16
N GLU A 110 -15.31 -7.88 -11.76
CA GLU A 110 -15.45 -7.72 -13.21
C GLU A 110 -14.10 -7.57 -13.92
N THR A 111 -13.05 -7.28 -13.19
CA THR A 111 -11.70 -7.12 -13.71
C THR A 111 -10.81 -8.28 -13.23
N GLU A 112 -9.83 -7.99 -12.46
CA GLU A 112 -8.96 -8.94 -11.78
C GLU A 112 -8.91 -8.55 -10.31
N GLU A 113 -9.27 -9.45 -9.43
CA GLU A 113 -9.14 -9.25 -7.99
C GLU A 113 -7.81 -9.77 -7.48
N GLY A 114 -7.18 -9.00 -6.63
CA GLY A 114 -5.98 -9.44 -5.93
C GLY A 114 -5.91 -8.90 -4.51
N GLU A 115 -4.90 -9.34 -3.81
CA GLU A 115 -4.61 -8.95 -2.44
C GLU A 115 -3.10 -8.85 -2.24
N THR A 116 -2.65 -7.74 -1.69
CA THR A 116 -1.29 -7.56 -1.23
C THR A 116 -1.31 -7.39 0.28
N THR A 117 -0.55 -8.21 0.98
CA THR A 117 -0.36 -8.10 2.43
C THR A 117 1.02 -7.51 2.71
N TYR A 118 1.07 -6.37 3.39
CA TYR A 118 2.28 -5.76 3.91
C TYR A 118 2.33 -6.03 5.42
N ARG A 119 3.18 -6.93 5.87
CA ARG A 119 3.28 -7.33 7.28
C ARG A 119 4.60 -6.90 7.90
N LEU A 120 4.55 -6.07 8.93
CA LEU A 120 5.73 -5.75 9.74
C LEU A 120 6.07 -6.94 10.63
N THR A 121 7.27 -7.49 10.46
CA THR A 121 7.84 -8.51 11.36
C THR A 121 8.73 -7.87 12.43
N SER A 122 9.15 -6.61 12.19
CA SER A 122 9.76 -5.71 13.15
C SER A 122 9.56 -4.26 12.69
N ASN A 123 10.05 -3.27 13.43
CA ASN A 123 9.98 -1.86 13.01
C ASN A 123 10.83 -1.54 11.76
N SER A 124 11.73 -2.43 11.38
CA SER A 124 12.64 -2.26 10.24
C SER A 124 12.59 -3.41 9.23
N ARG A 125 11.63 -4.35 9.36
CA ARG A 125 11.48 -5.48 8.46
C ARG A 125 10.02 -5.71 8.11
N MET A 126 9.75 -5.88 6.83
CA MET A 126 8.41 -6.12 6.28
C MET A 126 8.42 -7.29 5.32
N GLU A 127 7.45 -8.18 5.44
CA GLU A 127 7.12 -9.19 4.44
C GLU A 127 5.97 -8.71 3.57
N ILE A 128 6.08 -8.95 2.27
CA ILE A 128 5.06 -8.59 1.28
C ILE A 128 4.65 -9.88 0.58
N VAL A 129 3.35 -10.12 0.53
CA VAL A 129 2.77 -11.29 -0.16
C VAL A 129 1.69 -10.81 -1.10
N ASP A 130 1.84 -11.17 -2.37
CA ASP A 130 0.90 -10.83 -3.44
C ASP A 130 0.13 -12.07 -3.89
N ARG A 131 -1.19 -11.96 -3.91
CA ARG A 131 -2.10 -13.01 -4.36
C ARG A 131 -3.07 -12.49 -5.40
N VAL A 132 -3.47 -13.34 -6.32
CA VAL A 132 -4.51 -13.07 -7.30
C VAL A 132 -5.59 -14.13 -7.18
N LYS A 133 -6.83 -13.72 -7.38
CA LYS A 133 -7.99 -14.62 -7.38
C LYS A 133 -8.19 -15.18 -8.78
N SER A 134 -8.16 -16.50 -8.89
CA SER A 134 -8.44 -17.20 -10.14
C SER A 134 -9.94 -17.20 -10.46
N LYS A 135 -10.32 -17.49 -11.69
CA LYS A 135 -11.72 -17.51 -12.14
C LYS A 135 -12.60 -18.50 -11.38
N ASP A 136 -12.03 -19.56 -10.86
CA ASP A 136 -12.71 -20.56 -10.01
C ASP A 136 -12.86 -20.11 -8.55
N GLY A 137 -12.42 -18.90 -8.20
CA GLY A 137 -12.50 -18.31 -6.86
C GLY A 137 -11.33 -18.67 -5.94
N THR A 138 -10.37 -19.48 -6.39
CA THR A 138 -9.18 -19.82 -5.59
C THR A 138 -8.16 -18.68 -5.59
N TRP A 139 -7.45 -18.52 -4.46
CA TRP A 139 -6.37 -17.55 -4.32
C TRP A 139 -5.03 -18.20 -4.62
N ARG A 140 -4.25 -17.59 -5.49
CA ARG A 140 -2.92 -18.04 -5.86
C ARG A 140 -1.90 -16.95 -5.51
N GLU A 141 -0.86 -17.31 -4.76
CA GLU A 141 0.30 -16.44 -4.54
C GLU A 141 1.11 -16.34 -5.83
N PHE A 142 1.46 -15.11 -6.22
CA PHE A 142 2.32 -14.85 -7.37
C PHE A 142 3.55 -14.02 -7.02
N GLY A 143 3.62 -13.48 -5.82
CA GLY A 143 4.75 -12.70 -5.35
C GLY A 143 4.98 -12.85 -3.84
N ARG A 144 6.26 -12.87 -3.46
CA ARG A 144 6.69 -12.82 -2.06
C ARG A 144 8.02 -12.11 -1.96
N SER A 145 8.11 -11.14 -1.08
CA SER A 145 9.31 -10.33 -0.89
C SER A 145 9.54 -10.00 0.57
N VAL A 146 10.78 -9.69 0.90
CA VAL A 146 11.17 -9.15 2.20
C VAL A 146 11.95 -7.88 1.97
N VAL A 147 11.54 -6.81 2.64
CA VAL A 147 12.19 -5.51 2.58
C VAL A 147 12.57 -5.03 3.97
N THR A 148 13.61 -4.22 4.04
CA THR A 148 14.10 -3.59 5.27
C THR A 148 14.25 -2.08 5.08
N LYS A 149 14.14 -1.33 6.20
CA LYS A 149 14.46 0.10 6.28
C LYS A 149 15.95 0.32 6.32
#